data_f18dc96cb3d26a85846da607bb218ea6
#
_entry.id   f18dc96cb3d26a85846da607bb218ea6
#
_cell.length_a   1.000
_cell.length_b   1.000
_cell.length_c   1.000
_cell.angle_alpha   90.00
_cell.angle_beta   90.00
_cell.angle_gamma   90.00
#
_symmetry.space_group_name_H-M   'P 1'
#
loop_
_entity.id
_entity.type
_entity.pdbx_description
1 polymer ?
#
loop_
_entity_poly.entity_id
_entity_poly.type
_entity_poly.pdbx_seq_one_letter_code
_entity_poly.pdbx_strand_id
1 'polypeptide(L)'
;MAPVPSTMKAVQINKNGGVEVLEHNDVPVPKVGEGQILVRNQIAGLNFIDTYFRSGLYKAPQFPLTLGREAAGTIVDIHSSVKGFENGSRVVFMGTVGAYAQYSVVNASDAVKIPDDVPTEQAVAAYLQGLTAWTFIREAGQVKEGQWVLVHAASGGVGTLLVQLLRTVGAKIIGTASTDEKLELAKKNGAEWVISSHDDVVAKVKEITGGHGADVIFDGVGKVTFDADLELIAPKGTLISFGNASGAVDPVSLFRLTPKNVRLMRPVVNGYVAQRADLEKYTSELFDLIKSKKLELTIHKVYPLADVAKAHEDIESRKTIGKLLIKVD
;
A
#
# COMPACT_ATOMS: atom_id res chain seq x y z
N MET A 1 0.29 -32.99 2.42
CA MET A 1 0.80 -31.80 3.13
C MET A 1 1.14 -32.18 4.56
N ALA A 2 2.14 -31.53 5.18
CA ALA A 2 2.41 -31.74 6.60
C ALA A 2 1.18 -31.29 7.43
N PRO A 3 0.89 -31.96 8.56
CA PRO A 3 -0.22 -31.57 9.42
C PRO A 3 -0.03 -30.14 9.95
N VAL A 4 -1.12 -29.40 10.07
CA VAL A 4 -1.12 -28.05 10.65
C VAL A 4 -0.76 -28.15 12.13
N PRO A 5 0.26 -27.41 12.64
CA PRO A 5 0.63 -27.47 14.04
C PRO A 5 -0.43 -26.81 14.94
N SER A 6 -0.39 -27.07 16.25
CA SER A 6 -1.29 -26.43 17.21
C SER A 6 -0.92 -25.01 17.54
N THR A 7 0.38 -24.63 17.40
CA THR A 7 0.94 -23.31 17.68
C THR A 7 1.77 -22.82 16.49
N MET A 8 1.94 -21.51 16.39
CA MET A 8 2.70 -20.82 15.35
C MET A 8 3.43 -19.62 15.90
N LYS A 9 4.44 -19.14 15.19
CA LYS A 9 5.05 -17.83 15.44
C LYS A 9 4.21 -16.71 14.86
N ALA A 10 4.03 -15.62 15.61
CA ALA A 10 3.38 -14.39 15.17
C ALA A 10 3.99 -13.17 15.86
N VAL A 11 3.88 -12.00 15.22
CA VAL A 11 4.25 -10.71 15.84
C VAL A 11 2.99 -10.01 16.33
N GLN A 12 2.92 -9.80 17.63
CA GLN A 12 1.76 -9.22 18.32
C GLN A 12 2.15 -7.95 19.08
N ILE A 13 1.12 -7.15 19.36
CA ILE A 13 1.19 -6.06 20.35
C ILE A 13 0.10 -6.26 21.39
N ASN A 14 0.42 -5.97 22.66
CA ASN A 14 -0.52 -6.01 23.80
C ASN A 14 -1.05 -4.60 24.16
N LYS A 15 -0.44 -3.57 23.60
CA LYS A 15 -0.81 -2.15 23.74
C LYS A 15 -0.23 -1.36 22.57
N ASN A 16 -0.72 -0.13 22.36
CA ASN A 16 -0.08 0.78 21.43
C ASN A 16 1.25 1.31 21.97
N GLY A 17 2.19 1.63 21.07
CA GLY A 17 3.51 2.16 21.43
C GLY A 17 4.45 2.31 20.24
N GLY A 18 5.74 2.48 20.54
CA GLY A 18 6.84 2.44 19.59
C GLY A 18 7.14 1.01 19.14
N VAL A 19 8.31 0.79 18.54
CA VAL A 19 8.71 -0.54 18.05
C VAL A 19 8.92 -1.56 19.17
N GLU A 20 9.16 -1.10 20.38
CA GLU A 20 9.37 -1.91 21.59
C GLU A 20 8.14 -2.73 22.01
N VAL A 21 6.95 -2.40 21.51
CA VAL A 21 5.73 -3.17 21.81
C VAL A 21 5.52 -4.37 20.89
N LEU A 22 6.37 -4.53 19.88
CA LEU A 22 6.32 -5.65 18.92
C LEU A 22 6.95 -6.89 19.55
N GLU A 23 6.13 -7.91 19.81
CA GLU A 23 6.53 -9.15 20.45
C GLU A 23 6.41 -10.33 19.49
N HIS A 24 7.50 -11.11 19.33
CA HIS A 24 7.51 -12.33 18.53
C HIS A 24 7.18 -13.53 19.40
N ASN A 25 5.91 -13.96 19.39
CA ASN A 25 5.33 -14.92 20.34
C ASN A 25 4.92 -16.25 19.68
N ASP A 26 4.81 -17.30 20.50
CA ASP A 26 4.08 -18.51 20.15
C ASP A 26 2.59 -18.30 20.45
N VAL A 27 1.76 -18.50 19.44
CA VAL A 27 0.30 -18.32 19.56
C VAL A 27 -0.43 -19.55 18.97
N PRO A 28 -1.67 -19.84 19.37
CA PRO A 28 -2.45 -20.90 18.75
C PRO A 28 -2.67 -20.61 17.25
N VAL A 29 -2.59 -21.67 16.43
CA VAL A 29 -3.02 -21.58 15.02
C VAL A 29 -4.55 -21.42 14.99
N PRO A 30 -5.08 -20.38 14.30
CA PRO A 30 -6.53 -20.17 14.25
C PRO A 30 -7.22 -21.26 13.42
N LYS A 31 -8.48 -21.54 13.75
CA LYS A 31 -9.31 -22.50 13.01
C LYS A 31 -10.17 -21.77 11.98
N VAL A 32 -10.39 -22.42 10.84
CA VAL A 32 -11.29 -21.89 9.79
C VAL A 32 -12.75 -21.93 10.25
N GLY A 33 -13.45 -20.82 10.02
CA GLY A 33 -14.90 -20.69 10.14
C GLY A 33 -15.57 -20.68 8.77
N GLU A 34 -16.89 -20.47 8.76
CA GLU A 34 -17.68 -20.37 7.53
C GLU A 34 -17.11 -19.28 6.59
N GLY A 35 -16.98 -19.61 5.30
CA GLY A 35 -16.43 -18.71 4.28
C GLY A 35 -14.94 -18.48 4.36
N GLN A 36 -14.19 -19.18 5.23
CA GLN A 36 -12.78 -18.92 5.49
C GLN A 36 -11.86 -20.03 4.99
N ILE A 37 -10.62 -19.62 4.75
CA ILE A 37 -9.47 -20.46 4.40
C ILE A 37 -8.34 -20.22 5.40
N LEU A 38 -7.49 -21.22 5.65
CA LEU A 38 -6.25 -21.11 6.40
C LEU A 38 -5.09 -21.07 5.40
N VAL A 39 -4.33 -19.99 5.43
CA VAL A 39 -3.14 -19.82 4.60
C VAL A 39 -1.90 -19.99 5.45
N ARG A 40 -0.99 -20.86 5.03
CA ARG A 40 0.38 -20.89 5.52
C ARG A 40 1.15 -19.80 4.80
N ASN A 41 1.46 -18.72 5.50
CA ASN A 41 2.12 -17.56 4.94
C ASN A 41 3.59 -17.88 4.61
N GLN A 42 4.06 -17.40 3.49
CA GLN A 42 5.46 -17.44 3.08
C GLN A 42 6.10 -16.05 3.20
N ILE A 43 5.40 -15.05 2.66
CA ILE A 43 5.85 -13.65 2.65
C ILE A 43 4.68 -12.78 3.09
N ALA A 44 4.92 -11.86 4.02
CA ALA A 44 4.02 -10.77 4.33
C ALA A 44 4.59 -9.44 3.83
N GLY A 45 3.71 -8.50 3.50
CA GLY A 45 4.09 -7.16 3.08
C GLY A 45 4.01 -6.18 4.24
N LEU A 46 5.09 -5.41 4.47
CA LEU A 46 5.04 -4.30 5.42
C LEU A 46 4.52 -3.05 4.72
N ASN A 47 3.57 -2.38 5.35
CA ASN A 47 2.96 -1.15 4.88
C ASN A 47 2.99 -0.08 5.97
N PHE A 48 3.00 1.19 5.57
CA PHE A 48 3.03 2.29 6.54
C PHE A 48 1.83 2.28 7.50
N ILE A 49 0.68 1.78 7.04
CA ILE A 49 -0.53 1.63 7.86
C ILE A 49 -0.33 0.68 9.05
N ASP A 50 0.57 -0.30 8.96
CA ASP A 50 0.88 -1.21 10.08
C ASP A 50 1.48 -0.44 11.26
N THR A 51 2.25 0.62 10.99
CA THR A 51 2.77 1.53 12.02
C THR A 51 1.64 2.34 12.68
N TYR A 52 0.57 2.65 11.95
CA TYR A 52 -0.59 3.38 12.51
C TYR A 52 -1.39 2.52 13.50
N PHE A 53 -1.57 1.23 13.21
CA PHE A 53 -2.17 0.29 14.16
C PHE A 53 -1.27 0.07 15.37
N ARG A 54 0.03 -0.05 15.17
CA ARG A 54 0.98 -0.19 16.27
C ARG A 54 0.97 1.04 17.18
N SER A 55 1.09 2.23 16.63
CA SER A 55 1.18 3.48 17.41
C SER A 55 -0.14 3.96 17.99
N GLY A 56 -1.28 3.44 17.52
CA GLY A 56 -2.62 3.84 17.98
C GLY A 56 -3.21 5.03 17.20
N LEU A 57 -2.59 5.50 16.12
CA LEU A 57 -3.21 6.46 15.21
C LEU A 57 -4.49 5.86 14.61
N TYR A 58 -4.48 4.56 14.31
CA TYR A 58 -5.67 3.80 13.95
C TYR A 58 -6.02 2.87 15.11
N LYS A 59 -7.33 2.87 15.48
CA LYS A 59 -7.82 2.08 16.60
C LYS A 59 -7.61 0.58 16.32
N ALA A 60 -6.91 -0.09 17.23
CA ALA A 60 -6.83 -1.54 17.24
C ALA A 60 -8.21 -2.16 17.55
N PRO A 61 -8.62 -3.23 16.83
CA PRO A 61 -9.90 -3.89 17.11
C PRO A 61 -9.93 -4.52 18.51
N GLN A 62 -8.82 -5.10 18.92
CA GLN A 62 -8.63 -5.75 20.24
C GLN A 62 -7.14 -5.95 20.53
N PHE A 63 -6.82 -6.31 21.77
CA PHE A 63 -5.50 -6.79 22.18
C PHE A 63 -5.61 -8.19 22.82
N PRO A 64 -4.61 -9.08 22.67
CA PRO A 64 -3.44 -8.92 21.83
C PRO A 64 -3.80 -8.85 20.34
N LEU A 65 -3.05 -8.06 19.57
CA LEU A 65 -3.27 -7.84 18.14
C LEU A 65 -2.08 -8.38 17.35
N THR A 66 -2.29 -9.36 16.47
CA THR A 66 -1.32 -9.74 15.45
C THR A 66 -1.36 -8.72 14.32
N LEU A 67 -0.23 -8.07 14.05
CA LEU A 67 -0.14 -7.03 13.01
C LEU A 67 -0.01 -7.61 11.59
N GLY A 68 0.17 -6.72 10.62
CA GLY A 68 0.32 -7.04 9.20
C GLY A 68 -1.01 -7.13 8.46
N ARG A 69 -1.08 -6.51 7.29
CA ARG A 69 -2.32 -6.39 6.50
C ARG A 69 -2.37 -7.27 5.28
N GLU A 70 -1.24 -7.69 4.75
CA GLU A 70 -1.18 -8.52 3.55
C GLU A 70 -0.13 -9.60 3.67
N ALA A 71 -0.42 -10.73 3.08
CA ALA A 71 0.55 -11.80 2.88
C ALA A 71 0.19 -12.65 1.67
N ALA A 72 1.15 -13.47 1.25
CA ALA A 72 0.94 -14.55 0.31
C ALA A 72 1.50 -15.86 0.85
N GLY A 73 0.87 -16.94 0.47
CA GLY A 73 1.23 -18.29 0.91
C GLY A 73 0.41 -19.35 0.23
N THR A 74 0.34 -20.51 0.89
CA THR A 74 -0.35 -21.69 0.38
C THR A 74 -1.54 -22.03 1.28
N ILE A 75 -2.68 -22.30 0.70
CA ILE A 75 -3.88 -22.77 1.42
C ILE A 75 -3.60 -24.16 1.98
N VAL A 76 -3.83 -24.34 3.28
CA VAL A 76 -3.61 -25.60 4.00
C VAL A 76 -4.88 -26.18 4.62
N ASP A 77 -5.92 -25.36 4.80
CA ASP A 77 -7.25 -25.80 5.25
C ASP A 77 -8.34 -24.89 4.66
N ILE A 78 -9.52 -25.47 4.42
CA ILE A 78 -10.65 -24.78 3.77
C ILE A 78 -11.94 -25.20 4.45
N HIS A 79 -12.75 -24.24 4.90
CA HIS A 79 -14.09 -24.56 5.38
C HIS A 79 -14.97 -25.09 4.24
N SER A 80 -15.83 -26.06 4.52
CA SER A 80 -16.66 -26.77 3.53
C SER A 80 -17.62 -25.88 2.71
N SER A 81 -17.94 -24.69 3.23
CA SER A 81 -18.77 -23.68 2.53
C SER A 81 -18.03 -22.97 1.40
N VAL A 82 -16.68 -22.96 1.40
CA VAL A 82 -15.88 -22.23 0.41
C VAL A 82 -15.83 -23.00 -0.91
N LYS A 83 -16.00 -22.27 -2.01
CA LYS A 83 -15.88 -22.79 -3.39
C LYS A 83 -14.77 -22.05 -4.14
N GLY A 84 -14.22 -22.69 -5.17
CA GLY A 84 -13.24 -22.07 -6.06
C GLY A 84 -11.79 -22.10 -5.56
N PHE A 85 -11.52 -22.62 -4.36
CA PHE A 85 -10.17 -22.81 -3.82
C PHE A 85 -9.91 -24.28 -3.50
N GLU A 86 -8.65 -24.67 -3.50
CA GLU A 86 -8.15 -26.00 -3.19
C GLU A 86 -6.96 -25.92 -2.26
N ASN A 87 -6.79 -26.94 -1.41
CA ASN A 87 -5.58 -27.08 -0.61
C ASN A 87 -4.36 -27.18 -1.54
N GLY A 88 -3.30 -26.43 -1.23
CA GLY A 88 -2.12 -26.30 -2.08
C GLY A 88 -2.16 -25.11 -3.04
N SER A 89 -3.30 -24.46 -3.25
CA SER A 89 -3.38 -23.24 -4.06
C SER A 89 -2.54 -22.12 -3.45
N ARG A 90 -1.77 -21.43 -4.30
CA ARG A 90 -1.04 -20.20 -3.92
C ARG A 90 -1.99 -19.04 -3.98
N VAL A 91 -2.02 -18.25 -2.89
CA VAL A 91 -2.90 -17.08 -2.78
C VAL A 91 -2.16 -15.89 -2.20
N VAL A 92 -2.61 -14.69 -2.60
CA VAL A 92 -2.32 -13.43 -1.93
C VAL A 92 -3.62 -12.88 -1.36
N PHE A 93 -3.54 -12.25 -0.21
CA PHE A 93 -4.71 -11.68 0.47
C PHE A 93 -4.39 -10.36 1.16
N MET A 94 -5.43 -9.60 1.43
CA MET A 94 -5.39 -8.38 2.21
C MET A 94 -6.48 -8.42 3.28
N GLY A 95 -6.05 -8.42 4.55
CA GLY A 95 -6.95 -8.36 5.71
C GLY A 95 -6.94 -7.00 6.41
N THR A 96 -7.64 -6.91 7.53
CA THR A 96 -7.50 -5.77 8.44
C THR A 96 -6.18 -5.83 9.19
N VAL A 97 -5.84 -7.00 9.73
CA VAL A 97 -4.62 -7.35 10.49
C VAL A 97 -4.40 -8.86 10.42
N GLY A 98 -3.29 -9.36 10.99
CA GLY A 98 -3.08 -10.80 11.18
C GLY A 98 -2.10 -11.46 10.19
N ALA A 99 -1.44 -10.69 9.34
CA ALA A 99 -0.53 -11.22 8.32
C ALA A 99 0.89 -11.49 8.84
N TYR A 100 1.32 -10.91 9.97
CA TYR A 100 2.62 -11.18 10.56
C TYR A 100 2.58 -12.43 11.43
N ALA A 101 2.24 -13.54 10.83
CA ALA A 101 2.08 -14.86 11.46
C ALA A 101 2.36 -15.96 10.45
N GLN A 102 2.78 -17.13 10.92
CA GLN A 102 3.01 -18.28 10.04
C GLN A 102 1.73 -18.81 9.38
N TYR A 103 0.59 -18.60 10.03
CA TYR A 103 -0.72 -18.96 9.48
C TYR A 103 -1.71 -17.82 9.69
N SER A 104 -2.54 -17.56 8.69
CA SER A 104 -3.63 -16.60 8.78
C SER A 104 -4.95 -17.21 8.34
N VAL A 105 -6.02 -17.00 9.13
CA VAL A 105 -7.39 -17.24 8.67
C VAL A 105 -7.86 -16.01 7.90
N VAL A 106 -8.36 -16.25 6.70
CA VAL A 106 -8.77 -15.20 5.76
C VAL A 106 -10.14 -15.53 5.20
N ASN A 107 -11.00 -14.54 5.01
CA ASN A 107 -12.21 -14.78 4.23
C ASN A 107 -11.81 -15.10 2.79
N ALA A 108 -12.39 -16.14 2.23
CA ALA A 108 -12.09 -16.55 0.86
C ALA A 108 -12.37 -15.44 -0.16
N SER A 109 -13.32 -14.52 0.15
CA SER A 109 -13.61 -13.33 -0.66
C SER A 109 -12.44 -12.36 -0.78
N ASP A 110 -11.54 -12.33 0.20
CA ASP A 110 -10.44 -11.37 0.32
C ASP A 110 -9.11 -11.92 -0.23
N ALA A 111 -9.11 -13.19 -0.68
CA ALA A 111 -7.94 -13.87 -1.24
C ALA A 111 -8.05 -14.04 -2.76
N VAL A 112 -6.94 -13.87 -3.48
CA VAL A 112 -6.85 -14.11 -4.93
C VAL A 112 -5.77 -15.14 -5.21
N LYS A 113 -6.03 -16.06 -6.16
CA LYS A 113 -5.02 -17.02 -6.62
C LYS A 113 -3.87 -16.30 -7.31
N ILE A 114 -2.65 -16.70 -6.99
CA ILE A 114 -1.45 -16.21 -7.66
C ILE A 114 -1.20 -17.11 -8.88
N PRO A 115 -1.07 -16.57 -10.10
CA PRO A 115 -0.68 -17.32 -11.28
C PRO A 115 0.68 -18.02 -11.09
N ASP A 116 0.88 -19.18 -11.71
CA ASP A 116 2.11 -19.97 -11.55
C ASP A 116 3.37 -19.23 -11.99
N ASP A 117 3.24 -18.36 -12.98
CA ASP A 117 4.31 -17.53 -13.56
C ASP A 117 4.59 -16.24 -12.78
N VAL A 118 3.87 -15.97 -11.67
CA VAL A 118 4.11 -14.83 -10.78
C VAL A 118 4.77 -15.33 -9.49
N PRO A 119 6.01 -14.87 -9.16
CA PRO A 119 6.65 -15.20 -7.89
C PRO A 119 5.86 -14.65 -6.69
N THR A 120 5.86 -15.40 -5.57
CA THR A 120 5.11 -15.01 -4.36
C THR A 120 5.50 -13.63 -3.82
N GLU A 121 6.80 -13.32 -3.81
CA GLU A 121 7.33 -12.02 -3.37
C GLU A 121 6.83 -10.87 -4.25
N GLN A 122 6.78 -11.09 -5.57
CA GLN A 122 6.24 -10.08 -6.50
C GLN A 122 4.73 -9.92 -6.32
N ALA A 123 4.00 -11.00 -6.09
CA ALA A 123 2.57 -10.92 -5.81
C ALA A 123 2.28 -10.04 -4.59
N VAL A 124 2.99 -10.26 -3.46
CA VAL A 124 2.83 -9.42 -2.26
C VAL A 124 3.29 -7.99 -2.50
N ALA A 125 4.45 -7.80 -3.16
CA ALA A 125 4.99 -6.47 -3.41
C ALA A 125 4.06 -5.59 -4.25
N ALA A 126 3.26 -6.22 -5.12
CA ALA A 126 2.28 -5.52 -5.95
C ALA A 126 0.89 -5.38 -5.32
N TYR A 127 0.51 -6.22 -4.35
CA TYR A 127 -0.89 -6.40 -4.03
C TYR A 127 -1.52 -5.16 -3.39
N LEU A 128 -1.30 -4.94 -2.10
CA LEU A 128 -1.95 -3.82 -1.39
C LEU A 128 -1.56 -2.46 -2.00
N GLN A 129 -0.27 -2.26 -2.26
CA GLN A 129 0.23 -0.99 -2.78
C GLN A 129 -0.16 -0.77 -4.24
N GLY A 130 -0.14 -1.82 -5.07
CA GLY A 130 -0.57 -1.74 -6.47
C GLY A 130 -2.07 -1.57 -6.60
N LEU A 131 -2.88 -2.31 -5.82
CA LEU A 131 -4.32 -2.09 -5.77
C LEU A 131 -4.64 -0.65 -5.31
N THR A 132 -3.93 -0.13 -4.31
CA THR A 132 -4.06 1.27 -3.89
C THR A 132 -3.75 2.21 -5.04
N ALA A 133 -2.59 2.08 -5.67
CA ALA A 133 -2.17 2.95 -6.77
C ALA A 133 -3.16 2.88 -7.94
N TRP A 134 -3.52 1.66 -8.37
CA TRP A 134 -4.33 1.47 -9.57
C TRP A 134 -5.77 1.91 -9.39
N THR A 135 -6.41 1.54 -8.29
CA THR A 135 -7.78 2.01 -8.00
C THR A 135 -7.84 3.52 -7.78
N PHE A 136 -6.80 4.10 -7.16
CA PHE A 136 -6.79 5.55 -6.95
C PHE A 136 -6.59 6.32 -8.27
N ILE A 137 -5.81 5.81 -9.21
CA ILE A 137 -5.71 6.39 -10.55
C ILE A 137 -7.04 6.29 -11.28
N ARG A 138 -7.65 5.10 -11.29
CA ARG A 138 -8.82 4.77 -12.13
C ARG A 138 -10.14 5.29 -11.56
N GLU A 139 -10.34 5.18 -10.24
CA GLU A 139 -11.61 5.45 -9.57
C GLU A 139 -11.60 6.79 -8.82
N ALA A 140 -10.60 7.01 -7.94
CA ALA A 140 -10.56 8.23 -7.12
C ALA A 140 -10.16 9.45 -7.94
N GLY A 141 -9.07 9.36 -8.68
CA GLY A 141 -8.51 10.44 -9.49
C GLY A 141 -9.15 10.56 -10.86
N GLN A 142 -9.62 9.44 -11.39
CA GLN A 142 -10.12 9.32 -12.78
C GLN A 142 -9.17 9.98 -13.78
N VAL A 143 -7.86 9.69 -13.58
CA VAL A 143 -6.78 10.34 -14.33
C VAL A 143 -6.89 10.04 -15.81
N LYS A 144 -6.71 11.08 -16.62
CA LYS A 144 -6.76 11.03 -18.08
C LYS A 144 -5.42 11.40 -18.70
N GLU A 145 -5.19 10.96 -19.92
CA GLU A 145 -4.05 11.36 -20.74
C GLU A 145 -3.87 12.89 -20.77
N GLY A 146 -2.63 13.33 -20.67
CA GLY A 146 -2.24 14.74 -20.73
C GLY A 146 -2.47 15.55 -19.47
N GLN A 147 -3.14 15.03 -18.45
CA GLN A 147 -3.32 15.72 -17.18
C GLN A 147 -2.02 15.86 -16.39
N TRP A 148 -1.85 16.97 -15.69
CA TRP A 148 -0.77 17.19 -14.75
C TRP A 148 -1.05 16.46 -13.44
N VAL A 149 -0.17 15.56 -13.06
CA VAL A 149 -0.31 14.75 -11.85
C VAL A 149 0.91 14.92 -10.94
N LEU A 150 0.67 15.36 -9.71
CA LEU A 150 1.71 15.43 -8.68
C LEU A 150 1.64 14.19 -7.79
N VAL A 151 2.77 13.51 -7.61
CA VAL A 151 2.92 12.35 -6.73
C VAL A 151 3.91 12.67 -5.63
N HIS A 152 3.45 12.81 -4.40
CA HIS A 152 4.33 12.95 -3.25
C HIS A 152 4.96 11.60 -2.86
N ALA A 153 6.21 11.66 -2.33
CA ALA A 153 7.00 10.46 -2.00
C ALA A 153 7.05 9.45 -3.16
N ALA A 154 7.35 9.93 -4.37
CA ALA A 154 7.31 9.18 -5.62
C ALA A 154 8.24 7.95 -5.69
N SER A 155 9.19 7.80 -4.78
CA SER A 155 10.09 6.65 -4.62
C SER A 155 9.68 5.69 -3.50
N GLY A 156 8.60 5.98 -2.76
CA GLY A 156 8.04 5.09 -1.74
C GLY A 156 7.27 3.93 -2.35
N GLY A 157 6.77 3.02 -1.51
CA GLY A 157 6.09 1.81 -1.98
C GLY A 157 4.92 2.07 -2.93
N VAL A 158 3.94 2.88 -2.54
CA VAL A 158 2.82 3.28 -3.41
C VAL A 158 3.29 4.24 -4.50
N GLY A 159 4.22 5.17 -4.18
CA GLY A 159 4.70 6.19 -5.11
C GLY A 159 5.36 5.62 -6.36
N THR A 160 6.23 4.60 -6.22
CA THR A 160 6.88 3.94 -7.36
C THR A 160 5.88 3.29 -8.31
N LEU A 161 4.80 2.73 -7.76
CA LEU A 161 3.74 2.10 -8.55
C LEU A 161 2.81 3.15 -9.18
N LEU A 162 2.47 4.23 -8.45
CA LEU A 162 1.70 5.35 -9.01
C LEU A 162 2.40 5.93 -10.24
N VAL A 163 3.70 6.24 -10.14
CA VAL A 163 4.44 6.83 -11.27
C VAL A 163 4.43 5.91 -12.49
N GLN A 164 4.71 4.61 -12.33
CA GLN A 164 4.71 3.66 -13.43
C GLN A 164 3.31 3.49 -14.06
N LEU A 165 2.27 3.38 -13.23
CA LEU A 165 0.90 3.19 -13.70
C LEU A 165 0.34 4.46 -14.36
N LEU A 166 0.65 5.65 -13.83
CA LEU A 166 0.29 6.94 -14.46
C LEU A 166 0.93 7.12 -15.83
N ARG A 167 2.17 6.63 -16.00
CA ARG A 167 2.83 6.60 -17.31
C ARG A 167 2.03 5.77 -18.32
N THR A 168 1.42 4.66 -17.91
CA THR A 168 0.57 3.86 -18.81
C THR A 168 -0.71 4.57 -19.22
N VAL A 169 -1.15 5.55 -18.43
CA VAL A 169 -2.33 6.39 -18.72
C VAL A 169 -1.97 7.58 -19.62
N GLY A 170 -0.67 7.91 -19.76
CA GLY A 170 -0.21 9.06 -20.51
C GLY A 170 -0.36 10.40 -19.75
N ALA A 171 -0.30 10.37 -18.42
CA ALA A 171 -0.29 11.58 -17.61
C ALA A 171 1.07 12.29 -17.63
N LYS A 172 1.09 13.60 -17.42
CA LYS A 172 2.30 14.41 -17.17
C LYS A 172 2.65 14.34 -15.69
N ILE A 173 3.73 13.64 -15.35
CA ILE A 173 3.99 13.22 -13.97
C ILE A 173 5.07 14.09 -13.34
N ILE A 174 4.73 14.75 -12.24
CA ILE A 174 5.67 15.45 -11.35
C ILE A 174 5.81 14.60 -10.08
N GLY A 175 7.04 14.17 -9.75
CA GLY A 175 7.33 13.39 -8.55
C GLY A 175 8.10 14.20 -7.51
N THR A 176 7.75 14.08 -6.21
CA THR A 176 8.59 14.63 -5.14
C THR A 176 9.29 13.52 -4.37
N ALA A 177 10.54 13.75 -3.97
CA ALA A 177 11.31 12.87 -3.10
C ALA A 177 12.37 13.65 -2.30
N SER A 178 12.98 13.02 -1.29
CA SER A 178 13.85 13.70 -0.32
C SER A 178 15.36 13.62 -0.61
N THR A 179 15.80 12.78 -1.55
CA THR A 179 17.22 12.60 -1.89
C THR A 179 17.38 12.43 -3.40
N ASP A 180 18.57 12.74 -3.93
CA ASP A 180 18.87 12.61 -5.35
C ASP A 180 18.67 11.18 -5.85
N GLU A 181 19.09 10.16 -5.09
CA GLU A 181 18.86 8.75 -5.42
C GLU A 181 17.37 8.45 -5.61
N LYS A 182 16.52 8.98 -4.74
CA LYS A 182 15.07 8.83 -4.80
C LYS A 182 14.43 9.59 -5.96
N LEU A 183 14.97 10.75 -6.28
CA LEU A 183 14.55 11.55 -7.45
C LEU A 183 14.90 10.80 -8.74
N GLU A 184 16.11 10.23 -8.84
CA GLU A 184 16.51 9.43 -10.00
C GLU A 184 15.65 8.16 -10.16
N LEU A 185 15.27 7.51 -9.04
CA LEU A 185 14.33 6.38 -9.09
C LEU A 185 12.95 6.82 -9.62
N ALA A 186 12.44 7.97 -9.18
CA ALA A 186 11.18 8.51 -9.68
C ALA A 186 11.23 8.79 -11.20
N LYS A 187 12.34 9.37 -11.69
CA LYS A 187 12.58 9.56 -13.14
C LYS A 187 12.63 8.24 -13.90
N LYS A 188 13.40 7.27 -13.39
CA LYS A 188 13.51 5.93 -13.99
C LYS A 188 12.13 5.26 -14.12
N ASN A 189 11.26 5.45 -13.13
CA ASN A 189 9.90 4.93 -13.14
C ASN A 189 8.95 5.68 -14.09
N GLY A 190 9.32 6.87 -14.56
CA GLY A 190 8.58 7.62 -15.57
C GLY A 190 8.06 9.00 -15.15
N ALA A 191 8.50 9.55 -14.01
CA ALA A 191 8.24 10.95 -13.70
C ALA A 191 9.05 11.86 -14.65
N GLU A 192 8.36 12.70 -15.41
CA GLU A 192 9.00 13.63 -16.35
C GLU A 192 9.72 14.76 -15.62
N TRP A 193 9.15 15.21 -14.51
CA TRP A 193 9.73 16.22 -13.64
C TRP A 193 9.85 15.66 -12.24
N VAL A 194 10.95 16.00 -11.58
CA VAL A 194 11.18 15.64 -10.17
C VAL A 194 11.61 16.85 -9.37
N ILE A 195 11.10 16.94 -8.15
CA ILE A 195 11.34 18.08 -7.27
C ILE A 195 11.79 17.54 -5.90
N SER A 196 12.89 18.07 -5.36
CA SER A 196 13.26 17.77 -3.98
C SER A 196 12.17 18.26 -3.01
N SER A 197 11.77 17.40 -2.09
CA SER A 197 10.80 17.78 -1.04
C SER A 197 11.32 18.84 -0.07
N HIS A 198 12.59 19.22 -0.18
CA HIS A 198 13.24 20.29 0.59
C HIS A 198 13.21 21.65 -0.14
N ASP A 199 12.84 21.64 -1.43
CA ASP A 199 12.71 22.85 -2.25
C ASP A 199 11.36 23.53 -2.05
N ASP A 200 11.19 24.72 -2.62
CA ASP A 200 9.87 25.33 -2.79
C ASP A 200 9.08 24.56 -3.86
N VAL A 201 8.37 23.51 -3.42
CA VAL A 201 7.57 22.66 -4.30
C VAL A 201 6.49 23.47 -4.99
N VAL A 202 5.92 24.46 -4.31
CA VAL A 202 4.85 25.34 -4.85
C VAL A 202 5.36 26.13 -6.03
N ALA A 203 6.47 26.82 -5.87
CA ALA A 203 7.06 27.61 -6.96
C ALA A 203 7.45 26.74 -8.16
N LYS A 204 8.08 25.60 -7.89
CA LYS A 204 8.53 24.68 -8.97
C LYS A 204 7.38 24.05 -9.74
N VAL A 205 6.31 23.61 -9.08
CA VAL A 205 5.15 23.05 -9.79
C VAL A 205 4.48 24.15 -10.63
N LYS A 206 4.35 25.38 -10.11
CA LYS A 206 3.81 26.49 -10.89
C LYS A 206 4.67 26.80 -12.12
N GLU A 207 5.98 26.78 -11.99
CA GLU A 207 6.92 26.96 -13.12
C GLU A 207 6.74 25.85 -14.18
N ILE A 208 6.79 24.58 -13.77
CA ILE A 208 6.67 23.41 -14.67
C ILE A 208 5.34 23.42 -15.41
N THR A 209 4.26 23.79 -14.73
CA THR A 209 2.90 23.76 -15.30
C THR A 209 2.47 25.06 -15.97
N GLY A 210 3.36 26.07 -16.03
CA GLY A 210 3.02 27.41 -16.56
C GLY A 210 1.93 28.10 -15.74
N GLY A 211 1.86 27.88 -14.44
CA GLY A 211 0.86 28.44 -13.53
C GLY A 211 -0.46 27.67 -13.44
N HIS A 212 -0.65 26.60 -14.24
CA HIS A 212 -1.89 25.79 -14.22
C HIS A 212 -2.08 25.07 -12.88
N GLY A 213 -1.02 24.51 -12.31
CA GLY A 213 -1.05 23.62 -11.16
C GLY A 213 -1.25 22.14 -11.54
N ALA A 214 -1.55 21.30 -10.57
CA ALA A 214 -1.78 19.86 -10.79
C ALA A 214 -3.29 19.55 -10.87
N ASP A 215 -3.71 18.83 -11.91
CA ASP A 215 -5.10 18.37 -12.07
C ASP A 215 -5.45 17.32 -11.01
N VAL A 216 -4.47 16.45 -10.67
CA VAL A 216 -4.61 15.43 -9.63
C VAL A 216 -3.36 15.41 -8.76
N ILE A 217 -3.55 15.37 -7.44
CA ILE A 217 -2.45 15.22 -6.47
C ILE A 217 -2.67 13.93 -5.68
N PHE A 218 -1.64 13.07 -5.64
CA PHE A 218 -1.59 11.90 -4.78
C PHE A 218 -0.69 12.18 -3.57
N ASP A 219 -1.30 12.38 -2.41
CA ASP A 219 -0.60 12.69 -1.17
C ASP A 219 -0.69 11.55 -0.14
N GLY A 220 0.43 10.84 0.03
CA GLY A 220 0.64 9.86 1.08
C GLY A 220 1.39 10.42 2.31
N VAL A 221 1.85 11.67 2.23
CA VAL A 221 2.67 12.33 3.26
C VAL A 221 1.81 12.97 4.36
N GLY A 222 0.81 13.77 3.98
CA GLY A 222 -0.22 14.28 4.87
C GLY A 222 0.12 15.63 5.50
N LYS A 223 0.35 15.68 6.81
CA LYS A 223 0.40 16.94 7.58
C LYS A 223 1.26 18.05 6.97
N VAL A 224 2.46 17.74 6.51
CA VAL A 224 3.42 18.76 6.03
C VAL A 224 3.22 19.16 4.56
N THR A 225 2.42 18.41 3.79
CA THR A 225 2.19 18.66 2.34
C THR A 225 0.83 19.27 2.05
N PHE A 226 -0.16 18.99 2.88
CA PHE A 226 -1.57 19.28 2.61
C PHE A 226 -1.88 20.75 2.29
N ASP A 227 -1.27 21.70 3.00
CA ASP A 227 -1.52 23.12 2.76
C ASP A 227 -0.93 23.59 1.41
N ALA A 228 0.28 23.11 1.09
CA ALA A 228 0.89 23.33 -0.22
C ALA A 228 0.07 22.68 -1.35
N ASP A 229 -0.50 21.51 -1.13
CA ASP A 229 -1.34 20.83 -2.10
C ASP A 229 -2.59 21.64 -2.46
N LEU A 230 -3.25 22.26 -1.50
CA LEU A 230 -4.37 23.18 -1.76
C LEU A 230 -3.97 24.43 -2.57
N GLU A 231 -2.72 24.86 -2.42
CA GLU A 231 -2.16 25.94 -3.25
C GLU A 231 -1.79 25.47 -4.65
N LEU A 232 -1.30 24.22 -4.79
CA LEU A 232 -0.82 23.63 -6.04
C LEU A 232 -1.92 23.10 -6.94
N ILE A 233 -3.01 22.64 -6.34
CA ILE A 233 -4.10 22.02 -7.09
C ILE A 233 -4.68 23.00 -8.13
N ALA A 234 -4.88 22.53 -9.34
CA ALA A 234 -5.53 23.29 -10.39
C ALA A 234 -7.02 23.54 -10.09
N PRO A 235 -7.66 24.57 -10.68
CA PRO A 235 -9.10 24.74 -10.57
C PRO A 235 -9.86 23.48 -10.99
N LYS A 236 -10.81 23.01 -10.17
CA LYS A 236 -11.59 21.77 -10.35
C LYS A 236 -10.75 20.50 -10.23
N GLY A 237 -9.51 20.59 -9.74
CA GLY A 237 -8.62 19.46 -9.52
C GLY A 237 -9.07 18.53 -8.38
N THR A 238 -8.41 17.38 -8.28
CA THR A 238 -8.67 16.36 -7.26
C THR A 238 -7.46 16.15 -6.38
N LEU A 239 -7.59 16.43 -5.08
CA LEU A 239 -6.58 16.12 -4.06
C LEU A 239 -6.95 14.79 -3.38
N ILE A 240 -6.10 13.79 -3.56
CA ILE A 240 -6.24 12.45 -2.98
C ILE A 240 -5.26 12.33 -1.82
N SER A 241 -5.72 12.67 -0.61
CA SER A 241 -4.95 12.57 0.62
C SER A 241 -5.14 11.18 1.23
N PHE A 242 -4.23 10.24 0.97
CA PHE A 242 -4.40 8.82 1.33
C PHE A 242 -3.48 8.33 2.45
N GLY A 243 -2.47 9.10 2.84
CA GLY A 243 -1.51 8.71 3.87
C GLY A 243 -1.30 9.75 4.97
N ASN A 244 -0.55 9.37 6.00
CA ASN A 244 -0.19 10.19 7.14
C ASN A 244 1.28 9.99 7.52
N ALA A 245 2.19 9.84 6.54
CA ALA A 245 3.59 9.54 6.82
C ALA A 245 4.31 10.65 7.61
N SER A 246 3.83 11.89 7.55
CA SER A 246 4.31 13.01 8.37
C SER A 246 3.39 13.35 9.54
N GLY A 247 2.35 12.58 9.77
CA GLY A 247 1.29 12.82 10.75
C GLY A 247 -0.07 13.10 10.08
N ALA A 248 -1.13 13.02 10.89
CA ALA A 248 -2.48 13.29 10.42
C ALA A 248 -2.64 14.75 10.02
N VAL A 249 -3.40 15.00 8.94
CA VAL A 249 -3.83 16.33 8.53
C VAL A 249 -4.76 16.90 9.60
N ASP A 250 -4.59 18.16 9.97
CA ASP A 250 -5.47 18.85 10.90
C ASP A 250 -6.88 19.02 10.30
N PRO A 251 -7.92 19.22 11.11
CA PRO A 251 -9.28 19.41 10.61
C PRO A 251 -9.37 20.49 9.54
N VAL A 252 -9.99 20.15 8.41
CA VAL A 252 -10.07 21.01 7.22
C VAL A 252 -11.42 21.71 7.14
N SER A 253 -11.42 23.06 7.11
CA SER A 253 -12.62 23.83 6.78
C SER A 253 -12.97 23.65 5.29
N LEU A 254 -14.22 23.30 4.99
CA LEU A 254 -14.70 23.15 3.62
C LEU A 254 -14.57 24.45 2.78
N PHE A 255 -14.57 25.61 3.41
CA PHE A 255 -14.35 26.90 2.72
C PHE A 255 -12.99 26.96 2.01
N ARG A 256 -12.00 26.20 2.45
CA ARG A 256 -10.68 26.12 1.78
C ARG A 256 -10.74 25.53 0.37
N LEU A 257 -11.77 24.74 0.07
CA LEU A 257 -11.95 24.09 -1.24
C LEU A 257 -12.63 25.02 -2.26
N THR A 258 -13.34 26.03 -1.78
CA THR A 258 -14.21 26.90 -2.59
C THR A 258 -13.44 27.69 -3.68
N PRO A 259 -12.28 28.31 -3.40
CA PRO A 259 -11.62 29.20 -4.38
C PRO A 259 -11.28 28.52 -5.71
N LYS A 260 -11.04 27.21 -5.68
CA LYS A 260 -10.68 26.45 -6.88
C LYS A 260 -11.68 25.30 -7.20
N ASN A 261 -12.80 25.20 -6.47
CA ASN A 261 -13.76 24.10 -6.59
C ASN A 261 -13.08 22.73 -6.48
N VAL A 262 -12.21 22.54 -5.48
CA VAL A 262 -11.39 21.35 -5.29
C VAL A 262 -12.25 20.15 -4.89
N ARG A 263 -11.98 19.00 -5.47
CA ARG A 263 -12.44 17.70 -4.97
C ARG A 263 -11.40 17.15 -4.01
N LEU A 264 -11.74 17.05 -2.72
CA LEU A 264 -10.91 16.46 -1.69
C LEU A 264 -11.41 15.05 -1.39
N MET A 265 -10.53 14.07 -1.48
CA MET A 265 -10.85 12.66 -1.20
C MET A 265 -9.89 12.06 -0.18
N ARG A 266 -10.45 11.21 0.70
CA ARG A 266 -9.70 10.34 1.62
C ARG A 266 -10.08 8.88 1.36
N PRO A 267 -9.62 8.30 0.24
CA PRO A 267 -10.01 6.96 -0.14
C PRO A 267 -9.25 5.89 0.65
N VAL A 268 -9.86 4.70 0.71
CA VAL A 268 -9.21 3.46 1.16
C VAL A 268 -9.43 2.39 0.08
N VAL A 269 -8.39 1.63 -0.21
CA VAL A 269 -8.41 0.59 -1.26
C VAL A 269 -9.51 -0.45 -1.04
N ASN A 270 -9.79 -0.83 0.21
CA ASN A 270 -10.83 -1.82 0.54
C ASN A 270 -12.21 -1.42 0.01
N GLY A 271 -12.53 -0.11 -0.05
CA GLY A 271 -13.80 0.36 -0.62
C GLY A 271 -13.92 0.12 -2.12
N TYR A 272 -12.82 0.22 -2.85
CA TYR A 272 -12.80 0.03 -4.31
C TYR A 272 -12.74 -1.44 -4.73
N VAL A 273 -12.27 -2.32 -3.85
CA VAL A 273 -12.15 -3.77 -4.11
C VAL A 273 -13.07 -4.60 -3.21
N ALA A 274 -14.11 -3.99 -2.64
CA ALA A 274 -15.07 -4.67 -1.76
C ALA A 274 -15.87 -5.75 -2.49
N GLN A 275 -16.14 -5.56 -3.77
CA GLN A 275 -16.78 -6.57 -4.60
C GLN A 275 -15.73 -7.53 -5.16
N ARG A 276 -16.01 -8.81 -5.09
CA ARG A 276 -15.12 -9.86 -5.59
C ARG A 276 -14.68 -9.63 -7.05
N ALA A 277 -15.61 -9.21 -7.90
CA ALA A 277 -15.33 -8.94 -9.32
C ALA A 277 -14.30 -7.80 -9.51
N ASP A 278 -14.39 -6.74 -8.69
CA ASP A 278 -13.43 -5.62 -8.76
C ASP A 278 -12.06 -6.05 -8.23
N LEU A 279 -12.01 -6.81 -7.12
CA LEU A 279 -10.78 -7.34 -6.57
C LEU A 279 -10.05 -8.22 -7.60
N GLU A 280 -10.75 -9.15 -8.23
CA GLU A 280 -10.18 -10.04 -9.25
C GLU A 280 -9.72 -9.26 -10.49
N LYS A 281 -10.53 -8.33 -10.98
CA LYS A 281 -10.21 -7.48 -12.13
C LYS A 281 -8.91 -6.71 -11.92
N TYR A 282 -8.85 -5.91 -10.85
CA TYR A 282 -7.67 -5.07 -10.61
C TYR A 282 -6.42 -5.89 -10.26
N THR A 283 -6.59 -7.02 -9.57
CA THR A 283 -5.46 -7.93 -9.29
C THR A 283 -4.94 -8.59 -10.57
N SER A 284 -5.82 -9.04 -11.46
CA SER A 284 -5.43 -9.62 -12.75
C SER A 284 -4.69 -8.60 -13.61
N GLU A 285 -5.22 -7.37 -13.71
CA GLU A 285 -4.56 -6.28 -14.45
C GLU A 285 -3.12 -6.02 -13.91
N LEU A 286 -2.93 -6.01 -12.59
CA LEU A 286 -1.62 -5.84 -11.98
C LEU A 286 -0.68 -7.01 -12.31
N PHE A 287 -1.15 -8.25 -12.20
CA PHE A 287 -0.34 -9.42 -12.53
C PHE A 287 0.04 -9.45 -14.01
N ASP A 288 -0.84 -9.04 -14.91
CA ASP A 288 -0.54 -8.94 -16.34
C ASP A 288 0.51 -7.86 -16.64
N LEU A 289 0.47 -6.73 -15.91
CA LEU A 289 1.50 -5.70 -16.01
C LEU A 289 2.88 -6.21 -15.49
N ILE A 290 2.91 -7.01 -14.43
CA ILE A 290 4.13 -7.63 -13.93
C ILE A 290 4.69 -8.64 -14.96
N LYS A 291 3.86 -9.56 -15.45
CA LYS A 291 4.25 -10.57 -16.45
C LYS A 291 4.77 -9.94 -17.73
N SER A 292 4.14 -8.87 -18.18
CA SER A 292 4.58 -8.12 -19.37
C SER A 292 5.75 -7.17 -19.11
N LYS A 293 6.31 -7.13 -17.91
CA LYS A 293 7.39 -6.22 -17.47
C LYS A 293 7.07 -4.72 -17.68
N LYS A 294 5.80 -4.38 -17.70
CA LYS A 294 5.34 -2.98 -17.72
C LYS A 294 5.25 -2.37 -16.31
N LEU A 295 5.25 -3.21 -15.27
CA LEU A 295 5.32 -2.81 -13.88
C LEU A 295 6.50 -3.53 -13.22
N GLU A 296 7.51 -2.76 -12.83
CA GLU A 296 8.69 -3.22 -12.13
C GLU A 296 8.53 -3.00 -10.61
N LEU A 297 8.80 -4.05 -9.84
CA LEU A 297 8.64 -4.00 -8.39
C LEU A 297 10.00 -3.77 -7.72
N THR A 298 10.12 -2.66 -7.00
CA THR A 298 11.31 -2.36 -6.20
C THR A 298 11.11 -2.93 -4.79
N ILE A 299 11.81 -4.03 -4.47
CA ILE A 299 11.86 -4.59 -3.12
C ILE A 299 13.11 -4.04 -2.43
N HIS A 300 12.90 -3.23 -1.37
CA HIS A 300 14.00 -2.64 -0.62
C HIS A 300 14.76 -3.70 0.17
N LYS A 301 14.05 -4.49 0.95
CA LYS A 301 14.63 -5.52 1.79
C LYS A 301 13.60 -6.54 2.25
N VAL A 302 14.07 -7.77 2.50
CA VAL A 302 13.29 -8.84 3.11
C VAL A 302 13.83 -9.08 4.53
N TYR A 303 12.95 -9.03 5.53
CA TYR A 303 13.28 -9.22 6.93
C TYR A 303 12.73 -10.55 7.43
N PRO A 304 13.40 -11.27 8.33
CA PRO A 304 12.78 -12.37 9.06
C PRO A 304 11.59 -11.87 9.90
N LEU A 305 10.60 -12.74 10.17
CA LEU A 305 9.46 -12.40 11.02
C LEU A 305 9.88 -11.90 12.42
N ALA A 306 10.94 -12.46 12.99
CA ALA A 306 11.49 -12.04 14.28
C ALA A 306 12.06 -10.60 14.26
N ASP A 307 12.41 -10.06 13.08
CA ASP A 307 13.00 -8.73 12.91
C ASP A 307 11.96 -7.66 12.49
N VAL A 308 10.66 -7.91 12.66
CA VAL A 308 9.60 -6.95 12.27
C VAL A 308 9.77 -5.60 12.96
N ALA A 309 10.26 -5.54 14.21
CA ALA A 309 10.56 -4.28 14.90
C ALA A 309 11.54 -3.42 14.09
N LYS A 310 12.62 -4.03 13.61
CA LYS A 310 13.65 -3.37 12.78
C LYS A 310 13.10 -2.94 11.42
N ALA A 311 12.20 -3.75 10.83
CA ALA A 311 11.54 -3.37 9.59
C ALA A 311 10.62 -2.15 9.78
N HIS A 312 9.95 -2.03 10.94
CA HIS A 312 9.17 -0.85 11.32
C HIS A 312 10.06 0.39 11.56
N GLU A 313 11.21 0.25 12.19
CA GLU A 313 12.20 1.35 12.32
C GLU A 313 12.65 1.83 10.95
N ASP A 314 12.99 0.89 10.05
CA ASP A 314 13.49 1.24 8.72
C ASP A 314 12.42 1.96 7.88
N ILE A 315 11.16 1.54 7.86
CA ILE A 315 10.10 2.23 7.10
C ILE A 315 9.83 3.64 7.67
N GLU A 316 9.86 3.81 8.99
CA GLU A 316 9.67 5.10 9.67
C GLU A 316 10.88 6.05 9.50
N SER A 317 12.07 5.50 9.24
CA SER A 317 13.29 6.29 9.01
C SER A 317 13.23 7.16 7.76
N ARG A 318 12.30 6.90 6.84
CA ARG A 318 12.18 7.54 5.52
C ARG A 318 13.39 7.32 4.61
N LYS A 319 14.28 6.37 4.91
CA LYS A 319 15.45 6.03 4.07
C LYS A 319 15.15 4.94 3.06
N THR A 320 14.03 4.22 3.21
CA THR A 320 13.64 3.11 2.35
C THR A 320 13.11 3.58 1.00
N ILE A 321 13.18 2.69 0.01
CA ILE A 321 12.60 2.83 -1.32
C ILE A 321 11.71 1.62 -1.62
N GLY A 322 10.64 1.78 -2.39
CA GLY A 322 9.77 0.66 -2.76
C GLY A 322 9.18 -0.10 -1.57
N LYS A 323 9.13 -1.44 -1.69
CA LYS A 323 8.45 -2.36 -0.76
C LYS A 323 9.42 -3.01 0.24
N LEU A 324 8.98 -3.11 1.49
CA LEU A 324 9.59 -3.97 2.50
C LEU A 324 8.76 -5.25 2.65
N LEU A 325 9.43 -6.38 2.71
CA LEU A 325 8.82 -7.69 2.86
C LEU A 325 9.27 -8.37 4.15
N ILE A 326 8.42 -9.23 4.68
CA ILE A 326 8.68 -10.06 5.85
C ILE A 326 8.62 -11.52 5.39
N LYS A 327 9.75 -12.22 5.52
CA LYS A 327 9.80 -13.67 5.35
C LYS A 327 9.27 -14.32 6.61
N VAL A 328 8.21 -15.13 6.46
CA VAL A 328 7.45 -15.66 7.59
C VAL A 328 7.90 -17.07 7.98
N ASP A 329 8.36 -17.86 7.01
CA ASP A 329 8.86 -19.24 7.18
C ASP A 329 10.39 -19.34 7.26
#